data_ea1f66a154d71d7257cbf4fe1220d6ce
#
_entry.id   ea1f66a154d71d7257cbf4fe1220d6ce
#
_cell.length_a   1.000
_cell.length_b   1.000
_cell.length_c   1.000
_cell.angle_alpha   90.00
_cell.angle_beta   90.00
_cell.angle_gamma   90.00
#
_symmetry.space_group_name_H-M   'P 1'
#
loop_
_entity.id
_entity.type
_entity.pdbx_description
1 polymer ?
#
loop_
_entity_poly.entity_id
_entity_poly.type
_entity_poly.pdbx_seq_one_letter_code
_entity_poly.pdbx_strand_id
1 'polypeptide(L)'
;MRQIALPLDELRSGASSSLIITQSNATAFAGLSSASGWAKRCAILTGPARSGKSLMARYFSGQNGTVIDDAEASPAETLFNAWNRSQESGVPLLLISRWQPAEWNITLPDLQSRLGSALLLDIAPPDDEMIEQLIQKQLADRGAAISMDALSYVKRRIERSYGAIEKFARSANALALAENAPVNLSLVKKILES
;
A
#
# COMPACT_ATOMS: atom_id res chain seq x y z
N MET A 1 -15.53 9.67 -5.95
CA MET A 1 -14.26 9.07 -6.43
C MET A 1 -13.21 10.14 -6.57
N ARG A 2 -12.14 10.09 -5.80
CA ARG A 2 -11.01 11.00 -5.96
C ARG A 2 -9.76 10.18 -6.19
N GLN A 3 -9.32 10.10 -7.45
CA GLN A 3 -7.95 9.71 -7.76
C GLN A 3 -7.07 10.92 -7.45
N ILE A 4 -6.23 10.83 -6.44
CA ILE A 4 -5.28 11.89 -6.10
C ILE A 4 -4.01 11.59 -6.87
N ALA A 5 -3.71 12.42 -7.87
CA ALA A 5 -2.39 12.44 -8.49
C ALA A 5 -1.40 12.98 -7.46
N LEU A 6 -0.43 12.17 -7.08
CA LEU A 6 0.70 12.65 -6.28
C LEU A 6 1.55 13.57 -7.18
N PRO A 7 2.04 14.72 -6.69
CA PRO A 7 2.98 15.56 -7.43
C PRO A 7 4.36 14.85 -7.44
N LEU A 8 4.51 13.91 -8.36
CA LEU A 8 5.74 13.14 -8.55
C LEU A 8 6.41 13.51 -9.88
N ASP A 9 6.44 14.78 -10.21
CA ASP A 9 7.08 15.28 -11.45
C ASP A 9 8.61 15.10 -11.49
N GLU A 10 9.23 14.51 -10.46
CA GLU A 10 10.70 14.39 -10.40
C GLU A 10 11.27 12.96 -10.31
N LEU A 11 10.46 11.90 -10.32
CA LEU A 11 10.99 10.54 -10.32
C LEU A 11 10.70 9.84 -11.65
N ARG A 12 11.64 10.01 -12.57
CA ARG A 12 11.74 9.28 -13.83
C ARG A 12 11.72 7.77 -13.62
N SER A 13 10.56 7.16 -13.83
CA SER A 13 10.42 5.84 -14.47
C SER A 13 8.95 5.57 -14.74
N GLY A 14 8.64 5.28 -15.97
CA GLY A 14 7.40 5.20 -16.72
C GLY A 14 6.27 4.31 -16.24
N ALA A 15 5.88 4.37 -14.97
CA ALA A 15 4.63 3.81 -14.47
C ALA A 15 3.90 4.91 -13.69
N SER A 16 2.67 5.21 -14.06
CA SER A 16 1.79 6.16 -13.37
C SER A 16 1.69 5.81 -11.89
N SER A 17 2.41 6.54 -11.04
CA SER A 17 2.47 6.31 -9.58
C SER A 17 1.31 6.98 -8.85
N SER A 18 0.09 6.88 -9.38
CA SER A 18 -1.11 7.35 -8.70
C SER A 18 -1.55 6.37 -7.62
N LEU A 19 -1.72 6.86 -6.40
CA LEU A 19 -2.30 6.10 -5.31
C LEU A 19 -3.82 5.99 -5.51
N ILE A 20 -4.33 4.77 -5.44
CA ILE A 20 -5.77 4.50 -5.43
C ILE A 20 -6.24 4.56 -3.98
N ILE A 21 -7.28 5.37 -3.72
CA ILE A 21 -7.88 5.50 -2.39
C ILE A 21 -9.30 4.93 -2.44
N THR A 22 -9.54 3.91 -1.61
CA THR A 22 -10.85 3.31 -1.38
C THR A 22 -11.09 3.13 0.11
N GLN A 23 -12.20 2.53 0.50
CA GLN A 23 -12.51 2.28 1.90
C GLN A 23 -11.40 1.47 2.61
N SER A 24 -10.70 0.58 1.88
CA SER A 24 -9.62 -0.26 2.45
C SER A 24 -8.40 0.52 2.96
N ASN A 25 -8.17 1.74 2.48
CA ASN A 25 -6.99 2.53 2.86
C ASN A 25 -7.26 4.02 3.12
N ALA A 26 -8.51 4.48 3.00
CA ALA A 26 -8.86 5.89 3.16
C ALA A 26 -8.50 6.45 4.54
N THR A 27 -8.75 5.67 5.61
CA THR A 27 -8.43 6.08 6.99
C THR A 27 -6.93 6.23 7.20
N ALA A 28 -6.14 5.27 6.69
CA ALA A 28 -4.69 5.34 6.76
C ALA A 28 -4.15 6.56 6.00
N PHE A 29 -4.65 6.81 4.79
CA PHE A 29 -4.25 7.96 3.99
C PHE A 29 -4.64 9.30 4.65
N ALA A 30 -5.85 9.41 5.20
CA ALA A 30 -6.28 10.61 5.93
C ALA A 30 -5.40 10.88 7.16
N GLY A 31 -5.04 9.82 7.91
CA GLY A 31 -4.12 9.91 9.03
C GLY A 31 -2.73 10.41 8.63
N LEU A 32 -2.18 9.93 7.51
CA LEU A 32 -0.89 10.41 6.97
C LEU A 32 -0.96 11.87 6.53
N SER A 33 -2.08 12.29 5.93
CA SER A 33 -2.28 13.68 5.48
C SER A 33 -2.41 14.68 6.64
N SER A 34 -2.67 14.20 7.86
CA SER A 34 -2.80 15.02 9.08
C SER A 34 -1.62 14.86 10.06
N ALA A 35 -0.43 14.55 9.56
CA ALA A 35 0.74 14.21 10.37
C ALA A 35 1.16 15.28 11.40
N SER A 36 0.92 16.55 11.10
CA SER A 36 1.17 17.66 12.05
C SER A 36 0.32 17.57 13.33
N GLY A 37 -0.80 16.87 13.28
CA GLY A 37 -1.70 16.65 14.42
C GLY A 37 -1.41 15.39 15.23
N TRP A 38 -0.41 14.59 14.90
CA TRP A 38 -0.11 13.37 15.66
C TRP A 38 0.39 13.69 17.07
N ALA A 39 -0.34 13.22 18.07
CA ALA A 39 -0.07 13.55 19.49
C ALA A 39 1.35 13.20 19.94
N LYS A 40 1.93 12.13 19.39
CA LYS A 40 3.30 11.66 19.69
C LYS A 40 4.25 11.80 18.50
N ARG A 41 3.87 12.59 17.49
CA ARG A 41 4.67 12.77 16.26
C ARG A 41 5.15 11.47 15.63
N CYS A 42 4.53 10.36 15.96
CA CYS A 42 4.84 9.05 15.44
C CYS A 42 3.56 8.30 15.03
N ALA A 43 3.59 7.71 13.86
CA ALA A 43 2.57 6.78 13.40
C ALA A 43 3.22 5.49 12.92
N ILE A 44 2.46 4.41 12.98
CA ILE A 44 2.84 3.09 12.47
C ILE A 44 1.83 2.70 11.41
N LEU A 45 2.31 2.54 10.18
CA LEU A 45 1.50 2.11 9.03
C LEU A 45 1.66 0.61 8.84
N THR A 46 0.58 -0.11 9.09
CA THR A 46 0.51 -1.57 8.89
C THR A 46 -0.34 -1.95 7.70
N GLY A 47 -0.31 -3.22 7.33
CA GLY A 47 -1.16 -3.78 6.28
C GLY A 47 -0.47 -4.85 5.45
N PRO A 48 -1.24 -5.55 4.61
CA PRO A 48 -0.76 -6.68 3.81
C PRO A 48 0.42 -6.34 2.90
N ALA A 49 1.16 -7.36 2.50
CA ALA A 49 2.18 -7.19 1.46
C ALA A 49 1.55 -6.60 0.17
N ARG A 50 2.27 -5.71 -0.50
CA ARG A 50 1.84 -5.06 -1.75
C ARG A 50 0.63 -4.14 -1.64
N SER A 51 0.19 -3.77 -0.43
CA SER A 51 -0.95 -2.87 -0.19
C SER A 51 -0.68 -1.39 -0.51
N GLY A 52 0.53 -1.05 -0.94
CA GLY A 52 0.90 0.33 -1.27
C GLY A 52 1.54 1.12 -0.12
N LYS A 53 1.94 0.47 0.98
CA LYS A 53 2.62 1.14 2.12
C LYS A 53 3.80 2.01 1.69
N SER A 54 4.70 1.47 0.87
CA SER A 54 5.87 2.22 0.39
C SER A 54 5.49 3.39 -0.54
N LEU A 55 4.34 3.34 -1.21
CA LEU A 55 3.84 4.47 -1.99
C LEU A 55 3.30 5.57 -1.07
N MET A 56 2.54 5.19 -0.04
CA MET A 56 2.10 6.11 1.01
C MET A 56 3.27 6.73 1.78
N ALA A 57 4.33 5.95 2.03
CA ALA A 57 5.56 6.46 2.65
C ALA A 57 6.25 7.53 1.81
N ARG A 58 6.32 7.34 0.50
CA ARG A 58 6.87 8.37 -0.42
C ARG A 58 6.06 9.65 -0.38
N TYR A 59 4.72 9.54 -0.38
CA TYR A 59 3.85 10.69 -0.21
C TYR A 59 4.16 11.43 1.11
N PHE A 60 4.28 10.69 2.22
CA PHE A 60 4.59 11.26 3.53
C PHE A 60 5.98 11.90 3.59
N SER A 61 7.02 11.25 3.03
CA SER A 61 8.37 11.80 2.95
C SER A 61 8.43 13.12 2.19
N GLY A 62 7.61 13.27 1.14
CA GLY A 62 7.48 14.52 0.40
C GLY A 62 6.91 15.68 1.23
N GLN A 63 6.36 15.40 2.41
CA GLN A 63 5.88 16.39 3.40
C GLN A 63 6.89 16.62 4.55
N ASN A 64 8.17 16.38 4.32
CA ASN A 64 9.24 16.51 5.33
C ASN A 64 9.12 15.54 6.52
N GLY A 65 8.46 14.41 6.37
CA GLY A 65 8.41 13.36 7.37
C GLY A 65 9.60 12.41 7.28
N THR A 66 10.00 11.81 8.41
CA THR A 66 10.99 10.73 8.47
C THR A 66 10.30 9.39 8.35
N VAL A 67 10.84 8.46 7.55
CA VAL A 67 10.29 7.11 7.35
C VAL A 67 11.32 6.05 7.71
N ILE A 68 10.89 5.00 8.40
CA ILE A 68 11.62 3.74 8.55
C ILE A 68 10.73 2.63 7.99
N ASP A 69 11.20 1.97 6.94
CA ASP A 69 10.53 0.79 6.35
C ASP A 69 11.03 -0.49 7.03
N ASP A 70 10.23 -1.55 6.99
CA ASP A 70 10.48 -2.82 7.69
C ASP A 70 10.86 -2.60 9.17
N ALA A 71 10.08 -1.76 9.86
CA ALA A 71 10.38 -1.32 11.23
C ALA A 71 10.44 -2.50 12.21
N GLU A 72 9.64 -3.55 12.01
CA GLU A 72 9.67 -4.77 12.81
C GLU A 72 11.01 -5.53 12.75
N ALA A 73 11.78 -5.34 11.68
CA ALA A 73 13.12 -5.93 11.52
C ALA A 73 14.25 -4.98 11.92
N SER A 74 13.93 -3.73 12.23
CA SER A 74 14.91 -2.72 12.58
C SER A 74 15.45 -2.93 13.99
N PRO A 75 16.75 -2.68 14.26
CA PRO A 75 17.30 -2.72 15.62
C PRO A 75 16.53 -1.78 16.57
N ALA A 76 16.24 -2.25 17.78
CA ALA A 76 15.50 -1.47 18.78
C ALA A 76 16.14 -0.11 19.07
N GLU A 77 17.46 -0.03 19.07
CA GLU A 77 18.20 1.22 19.24
C GLU A 77 17.93 2.22 18.10
N THR A 78 17.83 1.75 16.87
CA THR A 78 17.50 2.59 15.70
C THR A 78 16.13 3.21 15.85
N LEU A 79 15.13 2.40 16.24
CA LEU A 79 13.75 2.87 16.47
C LEU A 79 13.70 3.86 17.63
N PHE A 80 14.40 3.56 18.72
CA PHE A 80 14.48 4.41 19.89
C PHE A 80 15.09 5.79 19.59
N ASN A 81 16.20 5.80 18.86
CA ASN A 81 16.88 7.03 18.45
C ASN A 81 16.04 7.84 17.45
N ALA A 82 15.32 7.18 16.55
CA ALA A 82 14.42 7.86 15.61
C ALA A 82 13.24 8.50 16.33
N TRP A 83 12.66 7.79 17.32
CA TRP A 83 11.61 8.34 18.16
C TRP A 83 12.08 9.60 18.90
N ASN A 84 13.22 9.54 19.60
CA ASN A 84 13.76 10.68 20.33
C ASN A 84 13.98 11.88 19.43
N ARG A 85 14.62 11.67 18.26
CA ARG A 85 14.83 12.74 17.26
C ARG A 85 13.51 13.37 16.80
N SER A 86 12.47 12.55 16.59
CA SER A 86 11.16 13.06 16.20
C SER A 86 10.55 13.97 17.27
N GLN A 87 10.69 13.60 18.56
CA GLN A 87 10.20 14.44 19.68
C GLN A 87 10.99 15.75 19.80
N GLU A 88 12.30 15.71 19.64
CA GLU A 88 13.20 16.86 19.75
C GLU A 88 13.06 17.84 18.58
N SER A 89 13.06 17.32 17.34
CA SER A 89 13.02 18.13 16.13
C SER A 89 11.61 18.59 15.73
N GLY A 90 10.58 17.90 16.23
CA GLY A 90 9.21 18.11 15.80
C GLY A 90 8.86 17.50 14.44
N VAL A 91 9.80 16.84 13.77
CA VAL A 91 9.58 16.17 12.47
C VAL A 91 8.82 14.86 12.70
N PRO A 92 7.67 14.64 12.06
CA PRO A 92 6.91 13.41 12.22
C PRO A 92 7.67 12.16 11.75
N LEU A 93 7.53 11.07 12.50
CA LEU A 93 8.12 9.76 12.20
C LEU A 93 7.04 8.78 11.76
N LEU A 94 7.21 8.17 10.60
CA LEU A 94 6.40 7.07 10.11
C LEU A 94 7.21 5.77 10.13
N LEU A 95 6.71 4.79 10.86
CA LEU A 95 7.22 3.42 10.85
C LEU A 95 6.32 2.57 9.97
N ILE A 96 6.90 1.79 9.08
CA ILE A 96 6.16 0.89 8.19
C ILE A 96 6.45 -0.53 8.61
N SER A 97 5.40 -1.33 8.75
CA SER A 97 5.49 -2.72 9.15
C SER A 97 4.43 -3.58 8.45
N ARG A 98 4.63 -4.88 8.47
CA ARG A 98 3.60 -5.87 8.12
C ARG A 98 2.72 -6.22 9.30
N TRP A 99 3.26 -6.05 10.51
CA TRP A 99 2.71 -6.55 11.76
C TRP A 99 2.42 -5.39 12.70
N GLN A 100 1.48 -5.59 13.60
CA GLN A 100 1.20 -4.64 14.68
C GLN A 100 2.37 -4.59 15.66
N PRO A 101 2.65 -3.45 16.33
CA PRO A 101 3.75 -3.33 17.27
C PRO A 101 3.76 -4.36 18.40
N ALA A 102 2.59 -4.86 18.79
CA ALA A 102 2.47 -5.93 19.79
C ALA A 102 3.06 -7.28 19.30
N GLU A 103 3.21 -7.45 18.01
CA GLU A 103 3.78 -8.66 17.39
C GLU A 103 5.29 -8.53 17.12
N TRP A 104 5.87 -7.33 17.37
CA TRP A 104 7.30 -7.12 17.16
C TRP A 104 8.09 -7.70 18.33
N ASN A 105 9.23 -8.32 18.04
CA ASN A 105 10.10 -8.87 19.07
C ASN A 105 10.96 -7.78 19.74
N ILE A 106 10.32 -6.84 20.41
CA ILE A 106 10.98 -5.72 21.12
C ILE A 106 11.19 -6.12 22.57
N THR A 107 12.44 -6.12 23.01
CA THR A 107 12.83 -6.48 24.37
C THR A 107 12.94 -5.27 25.32
N LEU A 108 12.94 -4.03 24.79
CA LEU A 108 13.06 -2.79 25.56
C LEU A 108 11.67 -2.29 26.00
N PRO A 109 11.32 -2.34 27.33
CA PRO A 109 9.98 -1.95 27.80
C PRO A 109 9.60 -0.50 27.48
N ASP A 110 10.58 0.42 27.56
CA ASP A 110 10.36 1.83 27.23
C ASP A 110 9.97 2.00 25.75
N LEU A 111 10.66 1.33 24.82
CA LEU A 111 10.32 1.37 23.41
C LEU A 111 8.95 0.75 23.15
N GLN A 112 8.60 -0.37 23.80
CA GLN A 112 7.26 -0.96 23.69
C GLN A 112 6.16 0.03 24.09
N SER A 113 6.34 0.71 25.22
CA SER A 113 5.40 1.73 25.72
C SER A 113 5.25 2.90 24.72
N ARG A 114 6.36 3.36 24.16
CA ARG A 114 6.39 4.46 23.18
C ARG A 114 5.66 4.06 21.91
N LEU A 115 5.98 2.90 21.34
CA LEU A 115 5.33 2.40 20.13
C LEU A 115 3.84 2.10 20.37
N GLY A 116 3.47 1.62 21.54
CA GLY A 116 2.08 1.44 21.95
C GLY A 116 1.27 2.74 22.03
N SER A 117 1.95 3.89 22.14
CA SER A 117 1.32 5.22 22.14
C SER A 117 1.31 5.91 20.78
N ALA A 118 1.95 5.31 19.77
CA ALA A 118 1.96 5.83 18.39
C ALA A 118 0.57 5.71 17.75
N LEU A 119 0.31 6.56 16.76
CA LEU A 119 -0.92 6.44 15.95
C LEU A 119 -0.83 5.21 15.06
N LEU A 120 -1.78 4.29 15.20
CA LEU A 120 -1.88 3.12 14.32
C LEU A 120 -2.70 3.46 13.08
N LEU A 121 -2.11 3.24 11.92
CA LEU A 121 -2.72 3.40 10.60
C LEU A 121 -2.68 2.04 9.90
N ASP A 122 -3.86 1.48 9.61
CA ASP A 122 -3.93 0.15 9.03
C ASP A 122 -4.53 0.19 7.62
N ILE A 123 -3.93 -0.57 6.70
CA ILE A 123 -4.47 -0.82 5.37
C ILE A 123 -5.13 -2.20 5.39
N ALA A 124 -6.42 -2.21 5.21
CA ALA A 124 -7.20 -3.45 5.16
C ALA A 124 -6.93 -4.27 3.88
N PRO A 125 -7.32 -5.54 3.83
CA PRO A 125 -7.43 -6.29 2.58
C PRO A 125 -8.24 -5.51 1.53
N PRO A 126 -7.97 -5.72 0.21
CA PRO A 126 -8.61 -4.94 -0.83
C PRO A 126 -10.12 -5.16 -0.85
N ASP A 127 -10.87 -4.07 -0.84
CA ASP A 127 -12.32 -4.07 -1.10
C ASP A 127 -12.63 -4.25 -2.60
N ASP A 128 -13.89 -4.37 -2.96
CA ASP A 128 -14.33 -4.60 -4.34
C ASP A 128 -13.90 -3.47 -5.28
N GLU A 129 -13.92 -2.23 -4.79
CA GLU A 129 -13.51 -1.06 -5.57
C GLU A 129 -12.00 -1.06 -5.79
N MET A 130 -11.21 -1.39 -4.76
CA MET A 130 -9.75 -1.53 -4.86
C MET A 130 -9.37 -2.63 -5.85
N ILE A 131 -10.02 -3.80 -5.80
CA ILE A 131 -9.77 -4.90 -6.74
C ILE A 131 -9.99 -4.42 -8.18
N GLU A 132 -11.13 -3.78 -8.44
CA GLU A 132 -11.51 -3.29 -9.75
C GLU A 132 -10.49 -2.26 -10.29
N GLN A 133 -10.21 -1.22 -9.51
CA GLN A 133 -9.30 -0.15 -9.92
C GLN A 133 -7.86 -0.63 -10.08
N LEU A 134 -7.38 -1.54 -9.22
CA LEU A 134 -6.03 -2.09 -9.34
C LEU A 134 -5.88 -2.97 -10.58
N ILE A 135 -6.86 -3.83 -10.90
CA ILE A 135 -6.81 -4.66 -12.11
C ILE A 135 -6.79 -3.78 -13.35
N GLN A 136 -7.71 -2.81 -13.43
CA GLN A 136 -7.78 -1.89 -14.56
C GLN A 136 -6.47 -1.11 -14.73
N LYS A 137 -5.97 -0.51 -13.63
CA LYS A 137 -4.72 0.24 -13.64
C LYS A 137 -3.54 -0.62 -14.07
N GLN A 138 -3.36 -1.80 -13.46
CA GLN A 138 -2.21 -2.65 -13.75
C GLN A 138 -2.22 -3.21 -15.17
N LEU A 139 -3.39 -3.43 -15.76
CA LEU A 139 -3.51 -3.81 -17.16
C LEU A 139 -3.25 -2.60 -18.07
N ALA A 140 -3.82 -1.44 -17.77
CA ALA A 140 -3.59 -0.19 -18.52
C ALA A 140 -2.11 0.20 -18.55
N ASP A 141 -1.39 0.09 -17.41
CA ASP A 141 0.06 0.33 -17.32
C ASP A 141 0.88 -0.60 -18.23
N ARG A 142 0.29 -1.71 -18.69
CA ARG A 142 0.88 -2.70 -19.63
C ARG A 142 0.30 -2.61 -21.06
N GLY A 143 -0.53 -1.58 -21.32
CA GLY A 143 -1.18 -1.40 -22.62
C GLY A 143 -2.35 -2.34 -22.89
N ALA A 144 -2.88 -3.02 -21.88
CA ALA A 144 -4.01 -3.92 -22.00
C ALA A 144 -5.27 -3.33 -21.34
N ALA A 145 -6.44 -3.78 -21.82
CA ALA A 145 -7.74 -3.44 -21.23
C ALA A 145 -8.53 -4.72 -20.95
N ILE A 146 -9.33 -4.70 -19.88
CA ILE A 146 -10.22 -5.80 -19.50
C ILE A 146 -11.67 -5.42 -19.78
N SER A 147 -12.46 -6.35 -20.32
CA SER A 147 -13.90 -6.14 -20.53
C SER A 147 -14.66 -6.13 -19.20
N MET A 148 -15.79 -5.44 -19.14
CA MET A 148 -16.56 -5.26 -17.91
C MET A 148 -17.15 -6.56 -17.36
N ASP A 149 -17.54 -7.47 -18.23
CA ASP A 149 -18.02 -8.82 -17.87
C ASP A 149 -16.88 -9.68 -17.27
N ALA A 150 -15.68 -9.62 -17.88
CA ALA A 150 -14.49 -10.27 -17.38
C ALA A 150 -14.09 -9.72 -16.00
N LEU A 151 -14.06 -8.42 -15.84
CA LEU A 151 -13.74 -7.76 -14.57
C LEU A 151 -14.72 -8.15 -13.45
N SER A 152 -16.02 -8.14 -13.76
CA SER A 152 -17.07 -8.58 -12.83
C SER A 152 -16.94 -10.06 -12.46
N TYR A 153 -16.47 -10.90 -13.38
CA TYR A 153 -16.22 -12.31 -13.12
C TYR A 153 -15.03 -12.52 -12.17
N VAL A 154 -13.91 -11.83 -12.44
CA VAL A 154 -12.70 -11.86 -11.59
C VAL A 154 -13.01 -11.40 -10.18
N LYS A 155 -13.66 -10.26 -10.02
CA LYS A 155 -13.96 -9.64 -8.73
C LYS A 155 -14.66 -10.57 -7.74
N ARG A 156 -15.48 -11.50 -8.24
CA ARG A 156 -16.22 -12.47 -7.40
C ARG A 156 -15.41 -13.71 -7.04
N ARG A 157 -14.28 -13.97 -7.69
CA ARG A 157 -13.53 -15.24 -7.60
C ARG A 157 -12.10 -15.08 -7.18
N ILE A 158 -11.52 -13.90 -7.37
CA ILE A 158 -10.15 -13.64 -6.98
C ILE A 158 -10.01 -13.63 -5.46
N GLU A 159 -8.90 -14.18 -4.97
CA GLU A 159 -8.52 -14.04 -3.58
C GLU A 159 -8.38 -12.56 -3.22
N ARG A 160 -8.93 -12.17 -2.07
CA ARG A 160 -8.90 -10.78 -1.58
C ARG A 160 -7.53 -10.43 -1.00
N SER A 161 -6.50 -10.51 -1.84
CA SER A 161 -5.15 -10.09 -1.52
C SER A 161 -4.56 -9.25 -2.65
N TYR A 162 -3.76 -8.24 -2.29
CA TYR A 162 -3.04 -7.40 -3.26
C TYR A 162 -2.09 -8.22 -4.14
N GLY A 163 -1.51 -9.29 -3.58
CA GLY A 163 -0.65 -10.21 -4.30
C GLY A 163 -1.39 -11.00 -5.38
N ALA A 164 -2.62 -11.47 -5.09
CA ALA A 164 -3.44 -12.17 -6.06
C ALA A 164 -3.86 -11.27 -7.22
N ILE A 165 -4.21 -10.01 -6.92
CA ILE A 165 -4.56 -9.01 -7.95
C ILE A 165 -3.37 -8.78 -8.89
N GLU A 166 -2.17 -8.60 -8.35
CA GLU A 166 -0.96 -8.39 -9.17
C GLU A 166 -0.63 -9.62 -10.00
N LYS A 167 -0.69 -10.82 -9.40
CA LYS A 167 -0.46 -12.09 -10.11
C LYS A 167 -1.45 -12.24 -11.26
N PHE A 168 -2.75 -12.00 -11.00
CA PHE A 168 -3.78 -12.05 -12.02
C PHE A 168 -3.50 -11.08 -13.17
N ALA A 169 -3.26 -9.79 -12.88
CA ALA A 169 -3.02 -8.79 -13.92
C ALA A 169 -1.80 -9.12 -14.78
N ARG A 170 -0.74 -9.68 -14.16
CA ARG A 170 0.46 -10.15 -14.88
C ARG A 170 0.15 -11.33 -15.78
N SER A 171 -0.57 -12.35 -15.29
CA SER A 171 -0.96 -13.53 -16.07
C SER A 171 -1.90 -13.17 -17.20
N ALA A 172 -2.88 -12.28 -16.93
CA ALA A 172 -3.84 -11.82 -17.93
C ALA A 172 -3.16 -11.07 -19.08
N ASN A 173 -2.22 -10.18 -18.76
CA ASN A 173 -1.45 -9.48 -19.78
C ASN A 173 -0.57 -10.44 -20.61
N ALA A 174 0.13 -11.37 -19.96
CA ALA A 174 0.98 -12.34 -20.65
C ALA A 174 0.19 -13.21 -21.61
N LEU A 175 -0.97 -13.71 -21.18
CA LEU A 175 -1.83 -14.55 -22.02
C LEU A 175 -2.48 -13.75 -23.15
N ALA A 176 -2.94 -12.52 -22.88
CA ALA A 176 -3.48 -11.62 -23.89
C ALA A 176 -2.48 -11.33 -25.03
N LEU A 177 -1.21 -11.11 -24.68
CA LEU A 177 -0.13 -10.92 -25.64
C LEU A 177 0.15 -12.21 -26.43
N ALA A 178 0.19 -13.37 -25.76
CA ALA A 178 0.48 -14.65 -26.41
C ALA A 178 -0.63 -15.05 -27.40
N GLU A 179 -1.89 -14.79 -27.05
CA GLU A 179 -3.05 -15.11 -27.90
C GLU A 179 -3.41 -13.96 -28.87
N ASN A 180 -2.71 -12.82 -28.81
CA ASN A 180 -3.04 -11.58 -29.53
C ASN A 180 -4.53 -11.22 -29.39
N ALA A 181 -5.05 -11.30 -28.17
CA ALA A 181 -6.47 -11.14 -27.84
C ALA A 181 -6.66 -10.17 -26.67
N PRO A 182 -7.80 -9.46 -26.60
CA PRO A 182 -8.12 -8.63 -25.43
C PRO A 182 -8.38 -9.49 -24.20
N VAL A 183 -8.21 -8.90 -23.00
CA VAL A 183 -8.55 -9.57 -21.74
C VAL A 183 -10.07 -9.65 -21.58
N ASN A 184 -10.66 -10.68 -22.18
CA ASN A 184 -12.09 -10.96 -22.18
C ASN A 184 -12.44 -12.10 -21.20
N LEU A 185 -13.74 -12.40 -21.05
CA LEU A 185 -14.23 -13.42 -20.14
C LEU A 185 -13.65 -14.82 -20.41
N SER A 186 -13.45 -15.19 -21.69
CA SER A 186 -12.89 -16.49 -22.06
C SER A 186 -11.46 -16.65 -21.55
N LEU A 187 -10.62 -15.62 -21.77
CA LEU A 187 -9.25 -15.58 -21.29
C LEU A 187 -9.17 -15.61 -19.77
N VAL A 188 -10.04 -14.85 -19.10
CA VAL A 188 -10.09 -14.81 -17.62
C VAL A 188 -10.46 -16.16 -17.01
N LYS A 189 -11.42 -16.88 -17.60
CA LYS A 189 -11.77 -18.23 -17.15
C LYS A 189 -10.59 -19.20 -17.23
N LYS A 190 -9.82 -19.18 -18.33
CA LYS A 190 -8.61 -20.01 -18.47
C LYS A 190 -7.60 -19.75 -17.33
N ILE A 191 -7.46 -18.48 -16.88
CA ILE A 191 -6.50 -18.11 -15.82
C ILE A 191 -6.97 -18.55 -14.44
N LEU A 192 -8.26 -18.45 -14.15
CA LEU A 192 -8.82 -18.75 -12.82
C LEU A 192 -9.16 -20.23 -12.62
N GLU A 193 -9.24 -21.02 -13.70
CA GLU A 193 -9.55 -22.45 -13.69
C GLU A 193 -8.27 -23.31 -13.83
N SER A 194 -7.10 -22.68 -14.06
CA SER A 194 -5.77 -23.33 -14.12
C SER A 194 -5.07 -23.30 -12.77
#